data_2cacf580a50a518b81330087224554f0
#
_entry.id   2cacf580a50a518b81330087224554f0
#
_cell.length_a   1.000
_cell.length_b   1.000
_cell.length_c   1.000
_cell.angle_alpha   90.00
_cell.angle_beta   90.00
_cell.angle_gamma   90.00
#
_symmetry.space_group_name_H-M   'P 1'
#
loop_
_entity.id
_entity.type
_entity.pdbx_description
1 polymer ?
#
loop_
_entity_poly.entity_id
_entity_poly.type
_entity_poly.pdbx_seq_one_letter_code
_entity_poly.pdbx_strand_id
1 'polypeptide(L)'
;MIHVAHLAPRGCWDENILTQLLGNHLHPTGLEYEHHDGWPNIYDTGVIAIIPGRYWHTRAAEISEAMARYRWVLAFRTGDEEDLFDIDAVTHPNIKWWVQTPRADKYYRGARWFGVGWTPAFNNPPFDPGTPAARKRPLDVYLAGQNTHCRRNQAFKTLNTMQEHPDYRKIRIQADPTPGFTQGVSPAEYAKTMVTAKIGVAPAGAVSPDSFRFWEALQAHTLPIVDGESPLQSYYASQFWSRMFGDGSPLSVLTTYAQLPGYIEDLLAGWPANGNRVTAWWMREKRKMTLDLLADLESLGAT
;
A
#
# COMPACT_ATOMS: atom_id res chain seq x y z
N MET A 1 -4.03 20.33 18.99
CA MET A 1 -2.97 20.18 17.97
C MET A 1 -2.24 18.88 18.22
N ILE A 2 -2.05 18.06 17.18
CA ILE A 2 -1.31 16.79 17.25
C ILE A 2 0.04 16.97 16.54
N HIS A 3 1.13 16.53 17.15
CA HIS A 3 2.46 16.61 16.57
C HIS A 3 2.80 15.32 15.85
N VAL A 4 3.38 15.43 14.64
CA VAL A 4 3.79 14.29 13.80
C VAL A 4 5.30 14.31 13.64
N ALA A 5 5.97 13.34 14.27
CA ALA A 5 7.42 13.15 14.21
C ALA A 5 7.81 12.25 13.01
N HIS A 6 8.57 12.77 12.08
CA HIS A 6 9.15 12.01 10.98
C HIS A 6 10.60 11.65 11.32
N LEU A 7 10.88 10.36 11.51
CA LEU A 7 12.23 9.87 11.83
C LEU A 7 13.04 9.47 10.58
N ALA A 8 12.49 9.73 9.42
CA ALA A 8 13.17 9.69 8.13
C ALA A 8 13.02 11.03 7.41
N PRO A 9 13.84 11.28 6.36
CA PRO A 9 13.61 12.43 5.48
C PRO A 9 12.19 12.38 4.92
N ARG A 10 11.49 13.52 4.95
CA ARG A 10 10.15 13.64 4.36
C ARG A 10 10.16 13.29 2.88
N GLY A 11 9.08 12.70 2.41
CA GLY A 11 8.93 12.32 1.01
C GLY A 11 9.33 10.87 0.71
N CYS A 12 9.57 10.06 1.72
CA CYS A 12 9.58 8.61 1.56
C CYS A 12 8.22 8.16 1.00
N TRP A 13 8.25 7.34 -0.03
CA TRP A 13 7.02 6.91 -0.71
C TRP A 13 6.11 6.09 0.22
N ASP A 14 6.70 5.35 1.14
CA ASP A 14 6.03 4.55 2.16
C ASP A 14 5.17 5.38 3.14
N GLU A 15 5.40 6.69 3.21
CA GLU A 15 4.64 7.60 4.07
C GLU A 15 3.41 8.19 3.37
N ASN A 16 3.27 7.98 2.07
CA ASN A 16 2.24 8.66 1.30
C ASN A 16 0.82 8.26 1.72
N ILE A 17 0.60 6.97 2.04
CA ILE A 17 -0.68 6.51 2.59
C ILE A 17 -0.99 7.20 3.93
N LEU A 18 0.02 7.39 4.78
CA LEU A 18 -0.14 8.05 6.08
C LEU A 18 -0.45 9.54 5.91
N THR A 19 0.27 10.22 5.02
CA THR A 19 -0.01 11.62 4.67
C THR A 19 -1.44 11.79 4.19
N GLN A 20 -1.98 10.82 3.44
CA GLN A 20 -3.36 10.85 3.00
C GLN A 20 -4.35 10.52 4.12
N LEU A 21 -4.09 9.52 4.94
CA LEU A 21 -4.94 9.21 6.08
C LEU A 21 -5.01 10.39 7.05
N LEU A 22 -3.89 11.03 7.35
CA LEU A 22 -3.82 12.21 8.20
C LEU A 22 -4.45 13.43 7.51
N GLY A 23 -4.08 13.73 6.26
CA GLY A 23 -4.49 14.93 5.55
C GLY A 23 -5.96 14.93 5.11
N ASN A 24 -6.42 13.85 4.50
CA ASN A 24 -7.75 13.81 3.87
C ASN A 24 -8.85 13.31 4.81
N HIS A 25 -8.50 12.58 5.85
CA HIS A 25 -9.47 11.91 6.71
C HIS A 25 -9.54 12.50 8.12
N LEU A 26 -8.43 13.01 8.68
CA LEU A 26 -8.46 13.68 9.98
C LEU A 26 -8.77 15.17 9.88
N HIS A 27 -8.34 15.85 8.82
CA HIS A 27 -8.62 17.27 8.63
C HIS A 27 -10.12 17.61 8.71
N PRO A 28 -11.05 16.82 8.11
CA PRO A 28 -12.48 17.05 8.26
C PRO A 28 -13.02 16.93 9.69
N THR A 29 -12.27 16.32 10.60
CA THR A 29 -12.65 16.20 12.02
C THR A 29 -12.24 17.41 12.86
N GLY A 30 -11.58 18.41 12.25
CA GLY A 30 -11.08 19.58 12.96
C GLY A 30 -9.79 19.34 13.76
N LEU A 31 -9.17 18.18 13.63
CA LEU A 31 -7.87 17.91 14.23
C LEU A 31 -6.77 18.62 13.45
N GLU A 32 -6.08 19.52 14.12
CA GLU A 32 -4.89 20.20 13.58
C GLU A 32 -3.64 19.42 13.93
N TYR A 33 -2.69 19.31 12.99
CA TYR A 33 -1.40 18.67 13.22
C TYR A 33 -0.25 19.47 12.65
N GLU A 34 0.90 19.33 13.31
CA GLU A 34 2.16 19.95 12.97
C GLU A 34 3.20 18.86 12.70
N HIS A 35 3.87 18.94 11.55
CA HIS A 35 4.91 17.99 11.14
C HIS A 35 6.30 18.48 11.57
N HIS A 36 7.09 17.58 12.14
CA HIS A 36 8.45 17.82 12.58
C HIS A 36 9.41 16.83 11.93
N ASP A 37 10.60 17.31 11.55
CA ASP A 37 11.70 16.43 11.13
C ASP A 37 12.44 15.95 12.40
N GLY A 38 12.21 14.69 12.77
CA GLY A 38 12.64 14.11 14.03
C GLY A 38 11.65 14.33 15.20
N TRP A 39 12.09 14.04 16.40
CA TRP A 39 11.28 14.16 17.59
C TRP A 39 11.06 15.63 17.96
N PRO A 40 9.82 16.12 18.06
CA PRO A 40 9.57 17.47 18.53
C PRO A 40 9.96 17.63 20.01
N ASN A 41 10.51 18.80 20.34
CA ASN A 41 10.92 19.11 21.72
C ASN A 41 9.75 19.68 22.54
N ILE A 42 8.75 18.85 22.75
CA ILE A 42 7.52 19.12 23.50
C ILE A 42 7.31 18.01 24.52
N TYR A 43 6.68 18.32 25.63
CA TYR A 43 6.48 17.42 26.77
C TYR A 43 5.02 17.35 27.13
N ASP A 44 4.60 16.25 27.79
CA ASP A 44 3.25 16.04 28.32
C ASP A 44 2.11 16.15 27.30
N THR A 45 2.45 16.03 26.02
CA THR A 45 1.48 15.94 24.93
C THR A 45 1.58 14.59 24.23
N GLY A 46 0.72 14.35 23.24
CA GLY A 46 0.81 13.17 22.41
C GLY A 46 1.59 13.41 21.13
N VAL A 47 2.07 12.32 20.54
CA VAL A 47 2.77 12.35 19.26
C VAL A 47 2.36 11.20 18.34
N ILE A 48 2.24 11.48 17.05
CA ILE A 48 2.23 10.46 15.99
C ILE A 48 3.68 10.31 15.52
N ALA A 49 4.26 9.11 15.61
CA ALA A 49 5.63 8.85 15.22
C ALA A 49 5.69 7.97 13.96
N ILE A 50 6.38 8.45 12.92
CA ILE A 50 6.63 7.70 11.69
C ILE A 50 8.07 7.20 11.73
N ILE A 51 8.22 5.88 11.88
CA ILE A 51 9.48 5.20 12.20
C ILE A 51 9.84 4.25 11.06
N PRO A 52 10.78 4.61 10.18
CA PRO A 52 11.25 3.70 9.16
C PRO A 52 12.12 2.59 9.77
N GLY A 53 11.54 1.43 9.99
CA GLY A 53 12.12 0.33 10.76
C GLY A 53 13.49 -0.09 10.27
N ARG A 54 13.73 -0.08 8.96
CA ARG A 54 15.04 -0.39 8.35
C ARG A 54 16.19 0.45 8.93
N TYR A 55 15.96 1.71 9.28
CA TYR A 55 17.00 2.60 9.80
C TYR A 55 17.09 2.56 11.33
N TRP A 56 16.06 2.06 12.00
CA TRP A 56 15.93 2.12 13.45
C TRP A 56 15.97 0.76 14.15
N HIS A 57 16.14 -0.35 13.41
CA HIS A 57 16.04 -1.72 13.94
C HIS A 57 16.99 -2.02 15.10
N THR A 58 18.14 -1.34 15.19
CA THR A 58 19.10 -1.51 16.29
C THR A 58 18.95 -0.47 17.41
N ARG A 59 17.97 0.45 17.30
CA ARG A 59 17.86 1.63 18.16
C ARG A 59 16.56 1.70 18.96
N ALA A 60 15.99 0.55 19.32
CA ALA A 60 14.74 0.48 20.08
C ALA A 60 14.82 1.19 21.44
N ALA A 61 15.96 1.13 22.12
CA ALA A 61 16.18 1.84 23.39
C ALA A 61 16.13 3.36 23.24
N GLU A 62 16.75 3.92 22.20
CA GLU A 62 16.69 5.36 21.90
C GLU A 62 15.27 5.81 21.59
N ILE A 63 14.53 4.99 20.84
CA ILE A 63 13.12 5.26 20.52
C ILE A 63 12.31 5.28 21.81
N SER A 64 12.49 4.29 22.68
CA SER A 64 11.81 4.21 23.97
C SER A 64 12.10 5.44 24.84
N GLU A 65 13.37 5.85 24.93
CA GLU A 65 13.79 7.05 25.68
C GLU A 65 13.17 8.33 25.11
N ALA A 66 13.20 8.47 23.78
CA ALA A 66 12.59 9.62 23.11
C ALA A 66 11.06 9.65 23.30
N MET A 67 10.40 8.50 23.24
CA MET A 67 8.95 8.38 23.45
C MET A 67 8.53 8.65 24.89
N ALA A 68 9.36 8.34 25.87
CA ALA A 68 9.03 8.49 27.32
C ALA A 68 8.61 9.91 27.73
N ARG A 69 8.94 10.93 26.93
CA ARG A 69 8.57 12.32 27.15
C ARG A 69 7.13 12.66 26.75
N TYR A 70 6.49 11.79 25.99
CA TYR A 70 5.14 12.02 25.47
C TYR A 70 4.10 11.31 26.35
N ARG A 71 2.94 11.89 26.47
CA ARG A 71 1.81 11.32 27.22
C ARG A 71 1.24 10.07 26.56
N TRP A 72 1.23 10.08 25.23
CA TRP A 72 0.83 8.95 24.39
C TRP A 72 1.57 8.97 23.04
N VAL A 73 1.67 7.80 22.43
CA VAL A 73 2.33 7.63 21.13
C VAL A 73 1.46 6.78 20.21
N LEU A 74 1.19 7.29 19.01
CA LEU A 74 0.68 6.50 17.88
C LEU A 74 1.82 6.28 16.92
N ALA A 75 2.37 5.08 16.88
CA ALA A 75 3.58 4.78 16.14
C ALA A 75 3.27 3.99 14.85
N PHE A 76 3.85 4.44 13.73
CA PHE A 76 3.78 3.78 12.43
C PHE A 76 5.17 3.24 12.08
N ARG A 77 5.30 1.92 12.00
CA ARG A 77 6.51 1.29 11.44
C ARG A 77 6.37 1.23 9.94
N THR A 78 7.21 2.01 9.22
CA THR A 78 7.26 2.10 7.76
C THR A 78 8.58 1.60 7.21
N GLY A 79 8.69 1.35 5.90
CA GLY A 79 9.95 1.09 5.20
C GLY A 79 10.77 -0.07 5.76
N ASP A 80 10.10 -1.12 6.25
CA ASP A 80 10.72 -2.28 6.89
C ASP A 80 10.17 -3.58 6.29
N GLU A 81 10.37 -3.74 4.99
CA GLU A 81 9.88 -4.92 4.25
C GLU A 81 10.47 -6.22 4.80
N GLU A 82 11.66 -6.18 5.39
CA GLU A 82 12.37 -7.34 5.96
C GLU A 82 11.98 -7.61 7.42
N ASP A 83 11.13 -6.76 8.02
CA ASP A 83 10.67 -6.86 9.42
C ASP A 83 11.85 -6.92 10.43
N LEU A 84 12.82 -6.05 10.24
CA LEU A 84 14.02 -5.97 11.07
C LEU A 84 13.77 -5.29 12.41
N PHE A 85 12.84 -4.32 12.42
CA PHE A 85 12.53 -3.55 13.62
C PHE A 85 11.52 -4.28 14.51
N ASP A 86 11.97 -4.65 15.71
CA ASP A 86 11.12 -5.28 16.71
C ASP A 86 10.33 -4.24 17.51
N ILE A 87 9.03 -4.14 17.24
CA ILE A 87 8.15 -3.22 17.99
C ILE A 87 7.99 -3.60 19.45
N ASP A 88 8.14 -4.88 19.81
CA ASP A 88 8.02 -5.36 21.19
C ASP A 88 9.25 -4.99 22.04
N ALA A 89 10.36 -4.61 21.39
CA ALA A 89 11.54 -4.07 22.07
C ALA A 89 11.38 -2.59 22.49
N VAL A 90 10.34 -1.91 21.97
CA VAL A 90 10.04 -0.52 22.33
C VAL A 90 9.06 -0.49 23.49
N THR A 91 9.42 0.22 24.56
CA THR A 91 8.60 0.34 25.76
C THR A 91 8.00 1.74 25.90
N HIS A 92 6.68 1.79 26.04
CA HIS A 92 5.94 3.00 26.40
C HIS A 92 4.60 2.60 27.01
N PRO A 93 4.15 3.22 28.11
CA PRO A 93 2.93 2.79 28.82
C PRO A 93 1.64 3.01 28.02
N ASN A 94 1.64 3.96 27.09
CA ASN A 94 0.47 4.34 26.32
C ASN A 94 0.83 4.48 24.82
N ILE A 95 1.07 3.34 24.15
CA ILE A 95 1.44 3.25 22.75
C ILE A 95 0.47 2.40 21.97
N LYS A 96 0.19 2.81 20.73
CA LYS A 96 -0.46 2.00 19.69
C LYS A 96 0.46 1.89 18.48
N TRP A 97 0.50 0.71 17.90
CA TRP A 97 1.33 0.42 16.72
C TRP A 97 0.49 0.17 15.48
N TRP A 98 0.98 0.72 14.38
CA TRP A 98 0.59 0.35 13.02
C TRP A 98 1.82 -0.17 12.29
N VAL A 99 1.71 -1.36 11.71
CA VAL A 99 2.84 -2.09 11.12
C VAL A 99 2.59 -2.28 9.64
N GLN A 100 3.56 -1.83 8.84
CA GLN A 100 3.59 -2.08 7.40
C GLN A 100 4.14 -3.48 7.12
N THR A 101 3.58 -4.17 6.12
CA THR A 101 4.07 -5.45 5.61
C THR A 101 4.28 -6.52 6.70
N PRO A 102 3.21 -6.92 7.43
CA PRO A 102 3.34 -7.87 8.54
C PRO A 102 3.68 -9.29 8.05
N ARG A 103 4.53 -9.99 8.77
CA ARG A 103 4.88 -11.40 8.54
C ARG A 103 3.80 -12.34 9.06
N ALA A 104 3.62 -13.50 8.41
CA ALA A 104 2.66 -14.52 8.85
C ALA A 104 3.08 -15.28 10.11
N ASP A 105 4.39 -15.41 10.31
CA ASP A 105 5.01 -16.19 11.40
C ASP A 105 5.30 -15.38 12.65
N LYS A 106 4.93 -14.08 12.67
CA LYS A 106 5.17 -13.17 13.79
C LYS A 106 3.86 -12.59 14.33
N TYR A 107 3.73 -12.54 15.63
CA TYR A 107 2.65 -11.87 16.32
C TYR A 107 3.06 -10.44 16.67
N TYR A 108 2.26 -9.47 16.24
CA TYR A 108 2.45 -8.05 16.56
C TYR A 108 1.39 -7.63 17.57
N ARG A 109 1.75 -7.60 18.84
CA ARG A 109 0.84 -7.42 19.95
C ARG A 109 -0.05 -6.18 19.81
N GLY A 110 -1.32 -6.41 19.47
CA GLY A 110 -2.32 -5.34 19.34
C GLY A 110 -2.05 -4.32 18.24
N ALA A 111 -1.07 -4.57 17.36
CA ALA A 111 -0.79 -3.68 16.25
C ALA A 111 -1.84 -3.82 15.14
N ARG A 112 -2.15 -2.71 14.49
CA ARG A 112 -2.89 -2.70 13.23
C ARG A 112 -1.95 -2.82 12.06
N TRP A 113 -2.49 -3.19 10.91
CA TRP A 113 -1.72 -3.38 9.69
C TRP A 113 -2.12 -2.35 8.62
N PHE A 114 -1.15 -1.97 7.82
CA PHE A 114 -1.37 -1.14 6.64
C PHE A 114 -0.34 -1.50 5.55
N GLY A 115 -0.60 -1.10 4.32
CA GLY A 115 0.26 -1.43 3.19
C GLY A 115 1.24 -0.33 2.81
N VAL A 116 2.07 -0.60 1.79
CA VAL A 116 3.06 0.37 1.28
C VAL A 116 2.42 1.61 0.65
N GLY A 117 1.13 1.54 0.29
CA GLY A 117 0.41 2.67 -0.30
C GLY A 117 0.76 2.92 -1.77
N TRP A 118 0.62 4.15 -2.22
CA TRP A 118 0.75 4.57 -3.61
C TRP A 118 1.63 5.80 -3.75
N THR A 119 2.12 6.06 -4.95
CA THR A 119 2.95 7.24 -5.23
C THR A 119 2.13 8.54 -5.25
N PRO A 120 2.76 9.71 -4.99
CA PRO A 120 2.08 11.01 -4.95
C PRO A 120 1.29 11.35 -6.23
N ALA A 121 1.65 10.77 -7.37
CA ALA A 121 0.94 10.99 -8.63
C ALA A 121 -0.55 10.58 -8.60
N PHE A 122 -0.94 9.74 -7.64
CA PHE A 122 -2.32 9.30 -7.44
C PHE A 122 -3.09 10.10 -6.38
N ASN A 123 -2.52 11.17 -5.83
CA ASN A 123 -3.14 11.95 -4.75
C ASN A 123 -3.94 13.15 -5.22
N ASN A 124 -3.53 13.80 -6.31
CA ASN A 124 -3.96 15.16 -6.63
C ASN A 124 -4.51 15.30 -8.04
N PRO A 125 -5.44 16.23 -8.25
CA PRO A 125 -5.81 16.67 -9.60
C PRO A 125 -4.56 17.06 -10.42
N PRO A 126 -4.51 16.74 -11.73
CA PRO A 126 -5.67 16.36 -12.54
C PRO A 126 -6.04 14.87 -12.48
N PHE A 127 -5.61 14.15 -11.45
CA PHE A 127 -5.92 12.73 -11.31
C PHE A 127 -7.37 12.55 -10.85
N ASP A 128 -8.25 12.22 -11.79
CA ASP A 128 -9.63 11.79 -11.52
C ASP A 128 -9.81 10.37 -12.07
N PRO A 129 -9.94 9.36 -11.22
CA PRO A 129 -10.11 7.98 -11.67
C PRO A 129 -11.47 7.75 -12.34
N GLY A 130 -12.47 8.59 -12.06
CA GLY A 130 -13.86 8.35 -12.45
C GLY A 130 -14.40 7.03 -11.93
N THR A 131 -15.65 6.69 -12.25
CA THR A 131 -16.15 5.34 -11.97
C THR A 131 -15.76 4.37 -13.10
N PRO A 132 -15.57 3.06 -12.80
CA PRO A 132 -15.29 2.07 -13.84
C PRO A 132 -16.30 2.07 -14.99
N ALA A 133 -17.58 2.26 -14.70
CA ALA A 133 -18.65 2.29 -15.71
C ALA A 133 -18.65 3.58 -16.54
N ALA A 134 -18.37 4.73 -15.93
CA ALA A 134 -18.49 6.03 -16.59
C ALA A 134 -17.27 6.39 -17.44
N ARG A 135 -16.09 5.88 -17.07
CA ARG A 135 -14.85 6.21 -17.76
C ARG A 135 -14.58 5.27 -18.92
N LYS A 136 -14.29 5.84 -20.10
CA LYS A 136 -13.79 5.07 -21.22
C LYS A 136 -12.38 4.53 -20.88
N ARG A 137 -12.24 3.20 -20.82
CA ARG A 137 -10.98 2.51 -20.55
C ARG A 137 -10.56 1.69 -21.79
N PRO A 138 -9.79 2.31 -22.70
CA PRO A 138 -9.40 1.67 -23.96
C PRO A 138 -8.38 0.55 -23.78
N LEU A 139 -7.64 0.53 -22.68
CA LEU A 139 -6.64 -0.49 -22.37
C LEU A 139 -7.29 -1.57 -21.49
N ASP A 140 -7.10 -2.85 -21.85
CA ASP A 140 -7.68 -3.95 -21.07
C ASP A 140 -6.77 -4.34 -19.90
N VAL A 141 -5.45 -4.42 -20.12
CA VAL A 141 -4.47 -4.82 -19.11
C VAL A 141 -3.27 -3.90 -19.11
N TYR A 142 -2.82 -3.48 -17.93
CA TYR A 142 -1.61 -2.67 -17.76
C TYR A 142 -0.69 -3.25 -16.69
N LEU A 143 0.60 -3.30 -17.03
CA LEU A 143 1.70 -3.54 -16.10
C LEU A 143 2.89 -2.67 -16.49
N ALA A 144 3.37 -1.82 -15.59
CA ALA A 144 4.65 -1.14 -15.79
C ALA A 144 5.51 -1.20 -14.54
N GLY A 145 6.82 -1.12 -14.71
CA GLY A 145 7.81 -0.99 -13.66
C GLY A 145 8.98 -1.94 -13.74
N GLN A 146 9.81 -1.90 -12.72
CA GLN A 146 11.08 -2.64 -12.72
C GLN A 146 10.88 -4.16 -12.74
N ASN A 147 11.73 -4.82 -13.54
CA ASN A 147 11.77 -6.28 -13.65
C ASN A 147 12.99 -6.83 -12.91
N THR A 148 12.93 -6.83 -11.57
CA THR A 148 14.09 -7.08 -10.70
C THR A 148 14.12 -8.46 -10.02
N HIS A 149 13.05 -9.23 -10.11
CA HIS A 149 12.97 -10.57 -9.50
C HIS A 149 12.06 -11.51 -10.27
N CYS A 150 12.13 -12.81 -9.93
CA CYS A 150 11.46 -13.88 -10.69
C CYS A 150 9.95 -13.67 -10.86
N ARG A 151 9.23 -13.20 -9.84
CA ARG A 151 7.78 -12.98 -9.90
C ARG A 151 7.40 -11.91 -10.92
N ARG A 152 8.12 -10.78 -10.95
CA ARG A 152 7.92 -9.72 -11.95
C ARG A 152 8.28 -10.17 -13.35
N ASN A 153 9.39 -10.93 -13.48
CA ASN A 153 9.79 -11.49 -14.76
C ASN A 153 8.71 -12.42 -15.34
N GLN A 154 8.13 -13.29 -14.49
CA GLN A 154 7.03 -14.16 -14.90
C GLN A 154 5.79 -13.38 -15.34
N ALA A 155 5.42 -12.30 -14.63
CA ALA A 155 4.31 -11.44 -15.03
C ALA A 155 4.51 -10.85 -16.42
N PHE A 156 5.65 -10.20 -16.66
CA PHE A 156 5.98 -9.63 -17.98
C PHE A 156 6.04 -10.69 -19.07
N LYS A 157 6.70 -11.82 -18.82
CA LYS A 157 6.78 -12.93 -19.77
C LYS A 157 5.40 -13.45 -20.15
N THR A 158 4.50 -13.66 -19.18
CA THR A 158 3.14 -14.14 -19.44
C THR A 158 2.35 -13.14 -20.28
N LEU A 159 2.40 -11.84 -19.93
CA LEU A 159 1.69 -10.81 -20.70
C LEU A 159 2.22 -10.69 -22.13
N ASN A 160 3.54 -10.74 -22.32
CA ASN A 160 4.14 -10.72 -23.66
C ASN A 160 3.71 -11.96 -24.50
N THR A 161 3.70 -13.16 -23.87
CA THR A 161 3.20 -14.37 -24.53
C THR A 161 1.73 -14.21 -24.95
N MET A 162 0.88 -13.62 -24.12
CA MET A 162 -0.51 -13.34 -24.47
C MET A 162 -0.63 -12.36 -25.64
N GLN A 163 0.19 -11.29 -25.69
CA GLN A 163 0.18 -10.34 -26.82
C GLN A 163 0.49 -11.01 -28.16
N GLU A 164 1.37 -12.01 -28.16
CA GLU A 164 1.77 -12.75 -29.36
C GLU A 164 0.78 -13.86 -29.76
N HIS A 165 -0.02 -14.35 -28.80
CA HIS A 165 -0.89 -15.50 -29.02
C HIS A 165 -2.21 -15.11 -29.74
N PRO A 166 -2.63 -15.85 -30.79
CA PRO A 166 -3.82 -15.54 -31.58
C PRO A 166 -5.12 -15.39 -30.80
N ASP A 167 -5.30 -16.19 -29.73
CA ASP A 167 -6.53 -16.23 -28.96
C ASP A 167 -6.75 -14.94 -28.16
N TYR A 168 -5.66 -14.22 -27.82
CA TYR A 168 -5.70 -12.99 -27.02
C TYR A 168 -5.62 -11.70 -27.87
N ARG A 169 -5.66 -11.77 -29.20
CA ARG A 169 -5.54 -10.59 -30.11
C ARG A 169 -6.55 -9.49 -29.86
N LYS A 170 -7.67 -9.79 -29.22
CA LYS A 170 -8.72 -8.82 -28.88
C LYS A 170 -8.46 -8.10 -27.56
N ILE A 171 -7.54 -8.60 -26.74
CA ILE A 171 -7.18 -8.03 -25.45
C ILE A 171 -6.05 -7.02 -25.66
N ARG A 172 -6.29 -5.78 -25.31
CA ARG A 172 -5.28 -4.72 -25.41
C ARG A 172 -4.43 -4.70 -24.18
N ILE A 173 -3.23 -5.23 -24.28
CA ILE A 173 -2.25 -5.34 -23.20
C ILE A 173 -1.15 -4.31 -23.42
N GLN A 174 -0.76 -3.61 -22.37
CA GLN A 174 0.46 -2.81 -22.35
C GLN A 174 1.32 -3.28 -21.16
N ALA A 175 2.53 -3.73 -21.47
CA ALA A 175 3.48 -4.25 -20.48
C ALA A 175 4.85 -3.57 -20.68
N ASP A 176 5.20 -2.64 -19.79
CA ASP A 176 6.37 -1.75 -19.90
C ASP A 176 7.40 -2.08 -18.81
N PRO A 177 8.31 -3.04 -19.04
CA PRO A 177 9.37 -3.33 -18.09
C PRO A 177 10.37 -2.18 -18.04
N THR A 178 10.80 -1.80 -16.83
CA THR A 178 11.83 -0.79 -16.61
C THR A 178 13.07 -1.40 -15.97
N PRO A 179 14.28 -0.89 -16.27
CA PRO A 179 15.51 -1.43 -15.69
C PRO A 179 15.69 -1.05 -14.22
N GLY A 180 15.02 -0.01 -13.74
CA GLY A 180 15.13 0.45 -12.35
C GLY A 180 13.88 1.17 -11.85
N PHE A 181 13.85 1.45 -10.56
CA PHE A 181 12.70 2.00 -9.86
C PHE A 181 12.31 3.41 -10.31
N THR A 182 13.30 4.25 -10.63
CA THR A 182 13.11 5.63 -11.07
C THR A 182 13.27 5.79 -12.59
N GLN A 183 13.35 4.68 -13.33
CA GLN A 183 13.55 4.68 -14.78
C GLN A 183 12.25 4.28 -15.48
N GLY A 184 11.97 4.89 -16.61
CA GLY A 184 10.75 4.62 -17.38
C GLY A 184 9.91 5.88 -17.58
N VAL A 185 8.60 5.71 -17.71
CA VAL A 185 7.67 6.84 -17.83
C VAL A 185 7.59 7.63 -16.52
N SER A 186 7.29 8.92 -16.61
CA SER A 186 7.10 9.74 -15.40
C SER A 186 5.95 9.20 -14.53
N PRO A 187 5.97 9.45 -13.21
CA PRO A 187 4.88 9.03 -12.32
C PRO A 187 3.51 9.54 -12.78
N ALA A 188 3.45 10.74 -13.34
CA ALA A 188 2.21 11.33 -13.86
C ALA A 188 1.70 10.60 -15.12
N GLU A 189 2.58 10.22 -16.03
CA GLU A 189 2.22 9.42 -17.22
C GLU A 189 1.80 8.01 -16.84
N TYR A 190 2.50 7.41 -15.88
CA TYR A 190 2.13 6.11 -15.33
C TYR A 190 0.71 6.15 -14.74
N ALA A 191 0.42 7.12 -13.88
CA ALA A 191 -0.90 7.28 -13.29
C ALA A 191 -1.98 7.53 -14.36
N LYS A 192 -1.67 8.37 -15.37
CA LYS A 192 -2.55 8.63 -16.51
C LYS A 192 -2.84 7.35 -17.33
N THR A 193 -1.86 6.49 -17.53
CA THR A 193 -2.05 5.22 -18.22
C THR A 193 -2.87 4.26 -17.38
N MET A 194 -2.58 4.13 -16.08
CA MET A 194 -3.29 3.24 -15.16
C MET A 194 -4.81 3.52 -15.16
N VAL A 195 -5.25 4.78 -15.15
CA VAL A 195 -6.70 5.11 -15.19
C VAL A 195 -7.36 4.79 -16.52
N THR A 196 -6.62 4.52 -17.59
CA THR A 196 -7.16 4.08 -18.86
C THR A 196 -7.26 2.57 -18.98
N ALA A 197 -6.70 1.82 -18.05
CA ALA A 197 -6.73 0.37 -18.02
C ALA A 197 -7.93 -0.16 -17.21
N LYS A 198 -8.48 -1.31 -17.62
CA LYS A 198 -9.50 -2.04 -16.85
C LYS A 198 -8.87 -2.86 -15.73
N ILE A 199 -7.74 -3.50 -16.02
CA ILE A 199 -7.01 -4.41 -15.12
C ILE A 199 -5.58 -3.89 -14.95
N GLY A 200 -5.12 -3.84 -13.70
CA GLY A 200 -3.74 -3.60 -13.32
C GLY A 200 -3.11 -4.87 -12.75
N VAL A 201 -2.05 -5.36 -13.37
CA VAL A 201 -1.30 -6.49 -12.79
C VAL A 201 -0.33 -5.96 -11.76
N ALA A 202 -0.43 -6.45 -10.53
CA ALA A 202 0.38 -6.04 -9.39
C ALA A 202 1.25 -7.20 -8.87
N PRO A 203 2.40 -7.45 -9.52
CA PRO A 203 3.35 -8.43 -9.02
C PRO A 203 3.88 -8.03 -7.64
N ALA A 204 4.33 -9.03 -6.90
CA ALA A 204 4.90 -8.85 -5.57
C ALA A 204 5.95 -7.72 -5.50
N GLY A 205 6.09 -7.14 -4.33
CA GLY A 205 7.22 -6.31 -3.94
C GLY A 205 8.53 -7.10 -3.91
N ALA A 206 9.58 -6.51 -3.40
CA ALA A 206 10.88 -7.18 -3.33
C ALA A 206 10.90 -8.35 -2.34
N VAL A 207 10.11 -8.26 -1.27
CA VAL A 207 10.09 -9.21 -0.16
C VAL A 207 8.72 -9.83 0.07
N SER A 208 7.65 -9.04 -0.05
CA SER A 208 6.28 -9.45 0.24
C SER A 208 5.36 -9.35 -0.98
N PRO A 209 4.15 -9.93 -0.95
CA PRO A 209 3.14 -9.70 -1.97
C PRO A 209 2.73 -8.24 -2.12
N ASP A 210 2.91 -7.42 -1.08
CA ASP A 210 2.58 -6.00 -1.10
C ASP A 210 3.46 -5.22 -2.08
N SER A 211 2.85 -4.36 -2.87
CA SER A 211 3.56 -3.49 -3.80
C SER A 211 2.75 -2.22 -4.10
N PHE A 212 3.44 -1.12 -4.39
CA PHE A 212 2.79 0.13 -4.79
C PHE A 212 1.75 -0.06 -5.90
N ARG A 213 2.00 -0.94 -6.87
CA ARG A 213 1.11 -1.18 -8.02
C ARG A 213 -0.29 -1.63 -7.63
N PHE A 214 -0.40 -2.41 -6.55
CA PHE A 214 -1.70 -2.80 -6.03
C PHE A 214 -2.50 -1.57 -5.56
N TRP A 215 -1.89 -0.75 -4.74
CA TRP A 215 -2.54 0.43 -4.18
C TRP A 215 -2.83 1.48 -5.25
N GLU A 216 -1.91 1.63 -6.21
CA GLU A 216 -2.05 2.52 -7.36
C GLU A 216 -3.20 2.09 -8.27
N ALA A 217 -3.36 0.79 -8.52
CA ALA A 217 -4.51 0.25 -9.26
C ALA A 217 -5.83 0.53 -8.53
N LEU A 218 -5.87 0.36 -7.20
CA LEU A 218 -7.06 0.70 -6.41
C LEU A 218 -7.39 2.20 -6.47
N GLN A 219 -6.39 3.09 -6.37
CA GLN A 219 -6.59 4.53 -6.50
C GLN A 219 -7.07 4.92 -7.91
N ALA A 220 -6.60 4.23 -8.94
CA ALA A 220 -7.03 4.40 -10.31
C ALA A 220 -8.42 3.80 -10.60
N HIS A 221 -9.07 3.17 -9.64
CA HIS A 221 -10.28 2.38 -9.83
C HIS A 221 -10.12 1.32 -10.93
N THR A 222 -8.92 0.77 -11.05
CA THR A 222 -8.52 -0.29 -11.95
C THR A 222 -8.54 -1.61 -11.18
N LEU A 223 -9.01 -2.70 -11.79
CA LEU A 223 -9.08 -4.01 -11.14
C LEU A 223 -7.67 -4.55 -10.88
N PRO A 224 -7.22 -4.74 -9.65
CA PRO A 224 -5.93 -5.34 -9.40
C PRO A 224 -6.00 -6.87 -9.53
N ILE A 225 -5.02 -7.46 -10.23
CA ILE A 225 -4.65 -8.86 -10.08
C ILE A 225 -3.36 -8.88 -9.26
N VAL A 226 -3.41 -9.45 -8.07
CA VAL A 226 -2.31 -9.40 -7.10
C VAL A 226 -1.57 -10.72 -7.01
N ASP A 227 -0.30 -10.65 -6.65
CA ASP A 227 0.51 -11.82 -6.35
C ASP A 227 0.20 -12.34 -4.94
N GLY A 228 0.01 -13.63 -4.79
CA GLY A 228 -0.15 -14.30 -3.49
C GLY A 228 1.16 -14.83 -2.93
N GLU A 229 2.24 -14.74 -3.71
CA GLU A 229 3.53 -15.32 -3.37
C GLU A 229 4.60 -14.23 -3.16
N SER A 230 5.59 -14.54 -2.34
CA SER A 230 6.78 -13.70 -2.13
C SER A 230 7.93 -14.19 -3.01
N PRO A 231 8.77 -13.30 -3.56
CA PRO A 231 9.97 -13.71 -4.30
C PRO A 231 11.05 -14.31 -3.41
N LEU A 232 11.06 -14.05 -2.11
CA LEU A 232 12.13 -14.44 -1.19
C LEU A 232 11.68 -15.45 -0.14
N GLN A 233 10.51 -15.24 0.49
CA GLN A 233 10.17 -15.97 1.71
C GLN A 233 8.67 -16.29 1.80
N SER A 234 8.33 -17.57 1.92
CA SER A 234 6.95 -18.03 1.97
C SER A 234 6.13 -17.48 3.15
N TYR A 235 6.76 -17.15 4.29
CA TYR A 235 6.04 -16.62 5.43
C TYR A 235 5.50 -15.20 5.23
N TYR A 236 6.03 -14.43 4.28
CA TYR A 236 5.43 -13.15 3.90
C TYR A 236 4.17 -13.36 3.04
N ALA A 237 4.17 -14.40 2.21
CA ALA A 237 3.10 -14.66 1.26
C ALA A 237 1.89 -15.32 1.89
N SER A 238 2.10 -16.21 2.88
CA SER A 238 1.03 -17.03 3.44
C SER A 238 -0.18 -16.21 3.87
N GLN A 239 -1.27 -16.33 3.11
CA GLN A 239 -2.53 -15.64 3.37
C GLN A 239 -2.39 -14.11 3.54
N PHE A 240 -1.40 -13.48 2.91
CA PHE A 240 -1.10 -12.06 3.10
C PHE A 240 -2.35 -11.19 2.90
N TRP A 241 -3.06 -11.37 1.81
CA TRP A 241 -4.22 -10.54 1.47
C TRP A 241 -5.43 -10.81 2.38
N SER A 242 -5.67 -12.06 2.79
CA SER A 242 -6.74 -12.36 3.76
C SER A 242 -6.39 -11.86 5.16
N ARG A 243 -5.14 -11.88 5.56
CA ARG A 243 -4.70 -11.26 6.81
C ARG A 243 -4.86 -9.74 6.77
N MET A 244 -4.55 -9.10 5.63
CA MET A 244 -4.65 -7.65 5.46
C MET A 244 -6.10 -7.16 5.43
N PHE A 245 -6.98 -7.85 4.70
CA PHE A 245 -8.34 -7.38 4.39
C PHE A 245 -9.47 -8.32 4.80
N GLY A 246 -9.16 -9.48 5.37
CA GLY A 246 -10.14 -10.55 5.64
C GLY A 246 -10.46 -11.37 4.39
N ASP A 247 -11.09 -12.54 4.61
CA ASP A 247 -11.40 -13.50 3.55
C ASP A 247 -12.48 -13.01 2.55
N GLY A 248 -13.20 -11.95 2.89
CA GLY A 248 -14.22 -11.35 2.03
C GLY A 248 -13.71 -10.32 1.01
N SER A 249 -12.41 -10.15 0.86
CA SER A 249 -11.85 -9.20 -0.11
C SER A 249 -12.13 -9.68 -1.55
N PRO A 250 -12.52 -8.78 -2.48
CA PRO A 250 -12.84 -9.14 -3.86
C PRO A 250 -11.59 -9.22 -4.76
N LEU A 251 -10.43 -9.49 -4.20
CA LEU A 251 -9.15 -9.49 -4.92
C LEU A 251 -8.95 -10.79 -5.70
N SER A 252 -8.39 -10.67 -6.91
CA SER A 252 -7.91 -11.80 -7.70
C SER A 252 -6.45 -12.08 -7.32
N VAL A 253 -6.23 -13.15 -6.57
CA VAL A 253 -4.91 -13.50 -6.00
C VAL A 253 -4.28 -14.64 -6.81
N LEU A 254 -3.10 -14.41 -7.39
CA LEU A 254 -2.33 -15.41 -8.14
C LEU A 254 -1.39 -16.18 -7.21
N THR A 255 -1.39 -17.47 -7.29
CA THR A 255 -0.32 -18.33 -6.75
C THR A 255 0.73 -18.65 -7.82
N THR A 256 0.31 -18.70 -9.08
CA THR A 256 1.20 -18.86 -10.22
C THR A 256 0.75 -18.00 -11.41
N TYR A 257 1.70 -17.51 -12.20
CA TYR A 257 1.39 -16.70 -13.39
C TYR A 257 0.77 -17.50 -14.56
N ALA A 258 0.76 -18.83 -14.50
CA ALA A 258 -0.03 -19.66 -15.40
C ALA A 258 -1.54 -19.39 -15.29
N GLN A 259 -2.02 -18.87 -14.15
CA GLN A 259 -3.43 -18.52 -13.92
C GLN A 259 -3.80 -17.14 -14.51
N LEU A 260 -2.81 -16.29 -14.81
CA LEU A 260 -3.04 -14.89 -15.19
C LEU A 260 -3.98 -14.73 -16.41
N PRO A 261 -3.82 -15.51 -17.51
CA PRO A 261 -4.73 -15.40 -18.65
C PRO A 261 -6.20 -15.63 -18.29
N GLY A 262 -6.50 -16.70 -17.55
CA GLY A 262 -7.87 -17.00 -17.11
C GLY A 262 -8.47 -15.91 -16.23
N TYR A 263 -7.71 -15.37 -15.26
CA TYR A 263 -8.17 -14.25 -14.45
C TYR A 263 -8.47 -13.00 -15.28
N ILE A 264 -7.64 -12.70 -16.29
CA ILE A 264 -7.88 -11.57 -17.19
C ILE A 264 -9.19 -11.76 -17.95
N GLU A 265 -9.42 -12.93 -18.53
CA GLU A 265 -10.64 -13.25 -19.29
C GLU A 265 -11.89 -13.13 -18.39
N ASP A 266 -11.88 -13.71 -17.20
CA ASP A 266 -13.00 -13.68 -16.24
C ASP A 266 -13.32 -12.25 -15.80
N LEU A 267 -12.29 -11.46 -15.49
CA LEU A 267 -12.46 -10.07 -15.07
C LEU A 267 -12.98 -9.18 -16.20
N LEU A 268 -12.52 -9.39 -17.44
CA LEU A 268 -13.00 -8.66 -18.60
C LEU A 268 -14.44 -9.04 -18.96
N ALA A 269 -14.80 -10.32 -18.84
CA ALA A 269 -16.17 -10.78 -19.07
C ALA A 269 -17.16 -10.13 -18.07
N GLY A 270 -16.72 -9.91 -16.83
CA GLY A 270 -17.52 -9.24 -15.78
C GLY A 270 -17.38 -7.72 -15.72
N TRP A 271 -16.65 -7.08 -16.65
CA TRP A 271 -16.51 -5.63 -16.70
C TRP A 271 -17.79 -4.94 -17.20
N PRO A 272 -18.27 -3.79 -16.60
CA PRO A 272 -17.64 -3.01 -15.51
C PRO A 272 -18.09 -3.39 -14.10
N ALA A 273 -18.95 -4.40 -13.94
CA ALA A 273 -19.49 -4.79 -12.63
C ALA A 273 -18.39 -5.14 -11.61
N ASN A 274 -17.39 -5.93 -12.04
CA ASN A 274 -16.23 -6.25 -11.21
C ASN A 274 -15.48 -4.99 -10.77
N GLY A 275 -15.27 -4.04 -11.68
CA GLY A 275 -14.62 -2.76 -11.37
C GLY A 275 -15.39 -1.95 -10.31
N ASN A 276 -16.70 -1.84 -10.47
CA ASN A 276 -17.55 -1.13 -9.51
C ASN A 276 -17.51 -1.80 -8.12
N ARG A 277 -17.54 -3.15 -8.07
CA ARG A 277 -17.45 -3.91 -6.82
C ARG A 277 -16.14 -3.67 -6.08
N VAL A 278 -15.01 -3.75 -6.77
CA VAL A 278 -13.68 -3.51 -6.18
C VAL A 278 -13.53 -2.06 -5.74
N THR A 279 -13.98 -1.10 -6.56
CA THR A 279 -13.94 0.32 -6.19
C THR A 279 -14.77 0.61 -4.94
N ALA A 280 -16.00 0.09 -4.86
CA ALA A 280 -16.86 0.25 -3.68
C ALA A 280 -16.25 -0.41 -2.43
N TRP A 281 -15.63 -1.58 -2.59
CA TRP A 281 -14.88 -2.23 -1.52
C TRP A 281 -13.72 -1.36 -1.05
N TRP A 282 -12.89 -0.86 -1.97
CA TRP A 282 -11.75 -0.02 -1.64
C TRP A 282 -12.14 1.27 -0.89
N MET A 283 -13.24 1.91 -1.30
CA MET A 283 -13.76 3.08 -0.58
C MET A 283 -14.18 2.75 0.85
N ARG A 284 -14.75 1.56 1.10
CA ARG A 284 -15.06 1.08 2.46
C ARG A 284 -13.80 0.80 3.26
N GLU A 285 -12.77 0.17 2.67
CA GLU A 285 -11.51 -0.10 3.36
C GLU A 285 -10.79 1.19 3.76
N LYS A 286 -10.72 2.18 2.88
CA LYS A 286 -10.19 3.51 3.23
C LYS A 286 -10.92 4.12 4.41
N ARG A 287 -12.24 4.07 4.39
CA ARG A 287 -13.06 4.58 5.51
C ARG A 287 -12.80 3.81 6.80
N LYS A 288 -12.70 2.48 6.71
CA LYS A 288 -12.37 1.63 7.87
C LYS A 288 -11.02 2.01 8.47
N MET A 289 -9.97 2.15 7.65
CA MET A 289 -8.65 2.59 8.11
C MET A 289 -8.71 3.94 8.84
N THR A 290 -9.50 4.89 8.32
CA THR A 290 -9.72 6.18 8.98
C THR A 290 -10.39 6.03 10.34
N LEU A 291 -11.46 5.23 10.42
CA LEU A 291 -12.17 4.99 11.68
C LEU A 291 -11.28 4.27 12.70
N ASP A 292 -10.48 3.32 12.24
CA ASP A 292 -9.51 2.60 13.06
C ASP A 292 -8.45 3.57 13.63
N LEU A 293 -7.97 4.51 12.82
CA LEU A 293 -7.03 5.54 13.24
C LEU A 293 -7.63 6.49 14.29
N LEU A 294 -8.85 6.95 14.05
CA LEU A 294 -9.58 7.80 15.00
C LEU A 294 -9.82 7.07 16.33
N ALA A 295 -10.24 5.81 16.30
CA ALA A 295 -10.45 5.00 17.48
C ALA A 295 -9.16 4.79 18.29
N ASP A 296 -8.02 4.62 17.62
CA ASP A 296 -6.72 4.52 18.31
C ASP A 296 -6.33 5.86 18.95
N LEU A 297 -6.52 6.99 18.26
CA LEU A 297 -6.27 8.32 18.84
C LEU A 297 -7.19 8.59 20.04
N GLU A 298 -8.48 8.27 19.93
CA GLU A 298 -9.44 8.41 21.03
C GLU A 298 -9.04 7.54 22.24
N SER A 299 -8.65 6.28 21.99
CA SER A 299 -8.20 5.36 23.05
C SER A 299 -6.92 5.82 23.75
N LEU A 300 -6.10 6.62 23.06
CA LEU A 300 -4.89 7.25 23.59
C LEU A 300 -5.20 8.56 24.36
N GLY A 301 -6.41 9.08 24.28
CA GLY A 301 -6.80 10.35 24.88
C GLY A 301 -6.30 11.57 24.09
N ALA A 302 -6.21 11.43 22.76
CA ALA A 302 -5.77 12.48 21.85
C ALA A 302 -6.90 13.47 21.45
N THR A 303 -8.15 13.05 21.64
CA THR A 303 -9.38 13.80 21.28
C THR A 303 -10.18 14.16 22.51
#